data_900d4515cea715a7d4d65f1d07955e24
#
_entry.id   900d4515cea715a7d4d65f1d07955e24
#
_cell.length_a   1.000
_cell.length_b   1.000
_cell.length_c   1.000
_cell.angle_alpha   90.00
_cell.angle_beta   90.00
_cell.angle_gamma   90.00
#
_symmetry.space_group_name_H-M   'P 1'
#
loop_
_entity.id
_entity.type
_entity.pdbx_description
1 polymer ?
#
loop_
_entity_poly.entity_id
_entity_poly.type
_entity_poly.pdbx_seq_one_letter_code
_entity_poly.pdbx_strand_id
1 'polypeptide(L)'
;NVELALRHVLKMPREEARRRAMEALKEVKMEKWANYYPSQLSGGQQQRVGIARALARNPDIILLDEPTSALDPELTGEVIDTLRDLAKKGTTMLIVSHEMPFAREVADEMIFFDEGTIVETGTPKHFFTNPSSERAKKFMMRLIKRTRRE
;
A
#
# COMPACT_ATOMS: atom_id res chain seq x y z
N ASN A 1 -13.84 5.88 12.84
CA ASN A 1 -12.59 6.20 12.14
C ASN A 1 -12.77 6.30 10.63
N VAL A 2 -13.31 5.28 9.97
CA VAL A 2 -13.50 5.28 8.51
C VAL A 2 -14.61 6.26 8.10
N GLU A 3 -15.71 6.34 8.85
CA GLU A 3 -16.81 7.27 8.59
C GLU A 3 -16.45 8.75 8.77
N LEU A 4 -15.42 9.05 9.57
CA LEU A 4 -15.13 10.42 10.01
C LEU A 4 -14.94 11.39 8.83
N ALA A 5 -14.08 11.01 7.89
CA ALA A 5 -13.82 11.84 6.71
C ALA A 5 -15.05 11.98 5.80
N LEU A 6 -15.83 10.90 5.65
CA LEU A 6 -17.05 10.91 4.85
C LEU A 6 -18.09 11.88 5.41
N ARG A 7 -18.26 11.89 6.72
CA ARG A 7 -19.26 12.73 7.40
C ARG A 7 -18.82 14.18 7.54
N HIS A 8 -17.58 14.41 7.95
CA HIS A 8 -17.14 15.77 8.31
C HIS A 8 -16.52 16.54 7.13
N VAL A 9 -15.86 15.87 6.20
CA VAL A 9 -15.24 16.49 5.02
C VAL A 9 -16.20 16.46 3.84
N LEU A 10 -16.72 15.27 3.49
CA LEU A 10 -17.63 15.12 2.34
C LEU A 10 -19.09 15.44 2.66
N LYS A 11 -19.42 15.78 3.94
CA LYS A 11 -20.77 16.11 4.41
C LYS A 11 -21.82 15.05 4.06
N MET A 12 -21.39 13.81 3.96
CA MET A 12 -22.25 12.68 3.60
C MET A 12 -23.26 12.35 4.72
N PRO A 13 -24.52 12.01 4.39
CA PRO A 13 -25.48 11.52 5.37
C PRO A 13 -24.95 10.31 6.14
N ARG A 14 -25.35 10.20 7.43
CA ARG A 14 -24.81 9.18 8.35
C ARG A 14 -24.93 7.75 7.81
N GLU A 15 -26.10 7.40 7.31
CA GLU A 15 -26.37 6.05 6.82
C GLU A 15 -25.54 5.72 5.56
N GLU A 16 -25.39 6.67 4.66
CA GLU A 16 -24.55 6.50 3.48
C GLU A 16 -23.06 6.40 3.84
N ALA A 17 -22.58 7.26 4.76
CA ALA A 17 -21.20 7.20 5.27
C ALA A 17 -20.90 5.84 5.90
N ARG A 18 -21.86 5.30 6.70
CA ARG A 18 -21.73 3.99 7.32
C ARG A 18 -21.66 2.87 6.28
N ARG A 19 -22.52 2.89 5.28
CA ARG A 19 -22.52 1.90 4.19
C ARG A 19 -21.18 1.91 3.45
N ARG A 20 -20.69 3.08 3.03
CA ARG A 20 -19.38 3.23 2.37
C ARG A 20 -18.21 2.79 3.24
N ALA A 21 -18.24 3.12 4.52
CA ALA A 21 -17.22 2.69 5.46
C ALA A 21 -17.17 1.16 5.58
N MET A 22 -18.33 0.50 5.63
CA MET A 22 -18.41 -0.97 5.68
C MET A 22 -17.95 -1.62 4.38
N GLU A 23 -18.27 -1.03 3.22
CA GLU A 23 -17.78 -1.50 1.92
C GLU A 23 -16.25 -1.43 1.86
N ALA A 24 -15.66 -0.29 2.27
CA ALA A 24 -14.21 -0.14 2.32
C ALA A 24 -13.52 -1.11 3.32
N LEU A 25 -14.12 -1.33 4.48
CA LEU A 25 -13.62 -2.33 5.44
C LEU A 25 -13.68 -3.76 4.89
N LYS A 26 -14.73 -4.09 4.13
CA LYS A 26 -14.85 -5.38 3.46
C LYS A 26 -13.76 -5.58 2.40
N GLU A 27 -13.42 -4.54 1.64
CA GLU A 27 -12.36 -4.60 0.64
C GLU A 27 -11.00 -4.98 1.21
N VAL A 28 -10.73 -4.55 2.44
CA VAL A 28 -9.50 -4.87 3.16
C VAL A 28 -9.67 -6.03 4.18
N LYS A 29 -10.76 -6.78 4.09
CA LYS A 29 -11.09 -7.95 4.95
C LYS A 29 -11.15 -7.61 6.45
N MET A 30 -11.65 -6.41 6.77
CA MET A 30 -11.75 -5.87 8.15
C MET A 30 -13.18 -5.68 8.66
N GLU A 31 -14.20 -6.15 7.95
CA GLU A 31 -15.61 -5.98 8.32
C GLU A 31 -15.97 -6.57 9.69
N LYS A 32 -15.34 -7.68 10.08
CA LYS A 32 -15.57 -8.34 11.37
C LYS A 32 -15.13 -7.50 12.57
N TRP A 33 -14.17 -6.59 12.34
CA TRP A 33 -13.58 -5.71 13.36
C TRP A 33 -14.10 -4.28 13.28
N ALA A 34 -15.20 -4.04 12.54
CA ALA A 34 -15.76 -2.70 12.34
C ALA A 34 -16.09 -1.94 13.64
N ASN A 35 -16.41 -2.65 14.72
CA ASN A 35 -16.76 -2.07 16.01
C ASN A 35 -15.63 -2.13 17.06
N TYR A 36 -14.41 -2.52 16.63
CA TYR A 36 -13.26 -2.60 17.52
C TYR A 36 -12.55 -1.24 17.60
N TYR A 37 -11.98 -0.94 18.75
CA TYR A 37 -11.09 0.21 18.92
C TYR A 37 -9.70 -0.11 18.33
N PRO A 38 -8.94 0.91 17.87
CA PRO A 38 -7.57 0.68 17.35
C PRO A 38 -6.66 -0.09 18.30
N SER A 39 -6.77 0.16 19.61
CA SER A 39 -5.99 -0.56 20.64
C SER A 39 -6.29 -2.06 20.75
N GLN A 40 -7.37 -2.53 20.16
CA GLN A 40 -7.79 -3.93 20.13
C GLN A 40 -7.36 -4.64 18.83
N LEU A 41 -6.70 -3.92 17.93
CA LEU A 41 -6.28 -4.40 16.63
C LEU A 41 -4.77 -4.62 16.58
N SER A 42 -4.32 -5.67 15.84
CA SER A 42 -2.90 -5.84 15.52
C SER A 42 -2.40 -4.71 14.62
N GLY A 43 -1.08 -4.52 14.52
CA GLY A 43 -0.47 -3.52 13.64
C GLY A 43 -0.92 -3.65 12.19
N GLY A 44 -0.94 -4.87 11.64
CA GLY A 44 -1.41 -5.15 10.28
C GLY A 44 -2.91 -4.85 10.09
N GLN A 45 -3.73 -5.13 11.11
CA GLN A 45 -5.16 -4.77 11.11
C GLN A 45 -5.36 -3.26 11.13
N GLN A 46 -4.60 -2.53 11.96
CA GLN A 46 -4.64 -1.06 11.99
C GLN A 46 -4.23 -0.46 10.64
N GLN A 47 -3.19 -1.00 10.01
CA GLN A 47 -2.73 -0.57 8.68
C GLN A 47 -3.81 -0.80 7.62
N ARG A 48 -4.46 -1.97 7.62
CA ARG A 48 -5.58 -2.24 6.70
C ARG A 48 -6.77 -1.30 6.93
N VAL A 49 -7.09 -0.97 8.17
CA VAL A 49 -8.11 0.07 8.47
C VAL A 49 -7.66 1.44 7.94
N GLY A 50 -6.36 1.77 8.02
CA GLY A 50 -5.79 2.98 7.41
C GLY A 50 -6.03 3.03 5.90
N ILE A 51 -5.79 1.91 5.20
CA ILE A 51 -6.07 1.77 3.77
C ILE A 51 -7.58 1.91 3.50
N ALA A 52 -8.45 1.27 4.30
CA ALA A 52 -9.90 1.41 4.17
C ALA A 52 -10.38 2.87 4.31
N ARG A 53 -9.74 3.65 5.19
CA ARG A 53 -10.03 5.09 5.35
C ARG A 53 -9.74 5.88 4.06
N ALA A 54 -8.67 5.53 3.35
CA ALA A 54 -8.36 6.14 2.06
C ALA A 54 -9.38 5.72 1.00
N LEU A 55 -9.63 4.41 0.86
CA LEU A 55 -10.57 3.83 -0.11
C LEU A 55 -12.00 4.36 0.04
N ALA A 56 -12.49 4.52 1.27
CA ALA A 56 -13.86 4.97 1.53
C ALA A 56 -14.20 6.32 0.88
N ARG A 57 -13.21 7.16 0.62
CA ARG A 57 -13.37 8.44 -0.06
C ARG A 57 -13.51 8.31 -1.58
N ASN A 58 -13.35 7.10 -2.13
CA ASN A 58 -13.29 6.83 -3.57
C ASN A 58 -12.30 7.75 -4.30
N PRO A 59 -11.01 7.73 -3.93
CA PRO A 59 -10.00 8.58 -4.54
C PRO A 59 -9.60 8.07 -5.92
N ASP A 60 -9.16 8.99 -6.80
CA ASP A 60 -8.58 8.63 -8.10
C ASP A 60 -7.20 7.96 -7.94
N ILE A 61 -6.46 8.31 -6.89
CA ILE A 61 -5.14 7.75 -6.56
C ILE A 61 -4.95 7.61 -5.05
N ILE A 62 -4.31 6.53 -4.62
CA ILE A 62 -3.92 6.31 -3.22
C ILE A 62 -2.40 6.44 -3.11
N LEU A 63 -1.96 7.25 -2.14
CA LEU A 63 -0.55 7.42 -1.82
C LEU A 63 -0.22 6.59 -0.57
N LEU A 64 0.78 5.71 -0.68
CA LEU A 64 1.22 4.82 0.39
C LEU A 64 2.72 5.01 0.60
N ASP A 65 3.09 5.46 1.79
CA ASP A 65 4.48 5.65 2.18
C ASP A 65 4.87 4.57 3.18
N GLU A 66 5.74 3.64 2.74
CA GLU A 66 6.26 2.53 3.53
C GLU A 66 5.17 1.77 4.33
N PRO A 67 4.11 1.26 3.68
CA PRO A 67 2.92 0.74 4.37
C PRO A 67 3.18 -0.47 5.28
N THR A 68 4.37 -1.07 5.21
CA THR A 68 4.74 -2.28 5.97
C THR A 68 5.91 -2.08 6.92
N SER A 69 6.57 -0.92 6.90
CA SER A 69 7.85 -0.69 7.61
C SER A 69 7.79 -0.83 9.14
N ALA A 70 6.61 -0.59 9.74
CA ALA A 70 6.40 -0.69 11.19
C ALA A 70 5.76 -2.03 11.63
N LEU A 71 5.74 -3.03 10.74
CA LEU A 71 5.08 -4.31 10.98
C LEU A 71 6.09 -5.45 11.10
N ASP A 72 5.72 -6.44 11.92
CA ASP A 72 6.42 -7.72 11.95
C ASP A 72 6.26 -8.46 10.62
N PRO A 73 7.20 -9.35 10.24
CA PRO A 73 7.16 -10.08 8.97
C PRO A 73 5.86 -10.85 8.73
N GLU A 74 5.26 -11.45 9.78
CA GLU A 74 3.98 -12.16 9.68
C GLU A 74 2.83 -11.22 9.30
N LEU A 75 2.80 -10.02 9.90
CA LEU A 75 1.75 -9.01 9.66
C LEU A 75 1.96 -8.27 8.33
N THR A 76 3.21 -8.18 7.86
CA THR A 76 3.56 -7.61 6.56
C THR A 76 2.84 -8.34 5.43
N GLY A 77 2.80 -9.68 5.47
CA GLY A 77 2.14 -10.49 4.45
C GLY A 77 0.67 -10.14 4.24
N GLU A 78 -0.09 -9.94 5.32
CA GLU A 78 -1.52 -9.60 5.25
C GLU A 78 -1.78 -8.24 4.58
N VAL A 79 -0.90 -7.26 4.83
CA VAL A 79 -1.00 -5.92 4.20
C VAL A 79 -0.62 -6.00 2.73
N ILE A 80 0.45 -6.70 2.40
CA ILE A 80 0.89 -6.94 1.01
C ILE A 80 -0.19 -7.62 0.20
N ASP A 81 -0.85 -8.65 0.74
CA ASP A 81 -1.96 -9.34 0.07
C ASP A 81 -3.15 -8.41 -0.18
N THR A 82 -3.44 -7.53 0.77
CA THR A 82 -4.48 -6.50 0.59
C THR A 82 -4.13 -5.55 -0.55
N LEU A 83 -2.89 -5.04 -0.60
CA LEU A 83 -2.43 -4.14 -1.67
C LEU A 83 -2.42 -4.84 -3.03
N ARG A 84 -2.03 -6.13 -3.07
CA ARG A 84 -2.08 -6.96 -4.28
C ARG A 84 -3.52 -7.13 -4.79
N ASP A 85 -4.48 -7.38 -3.89
CA ASP A 85 -5.89 -7.49 -4.26
C ASP A 85 -6.44 -6.17 -4.81
N LEU A 86 -6.03 -5.03 -4.26
CA LEU A 86 -6.40 -3.69 -4.75
C LEU A 86 -5.80 -3.39 -6.13
N ALA A 87 -4.53 -3.74 -6.34
CA ALA A 87 -3.88 -3.60 -7.65
C ALA A 87 -4.60 -4.41 -8.73
N LYS A 88 -4.96 -5.67 -8.44
CA LYS A 88 -5.73 -6.52 -9.36
C LYS A 88 -7.10 -5.96 -9.71
N LYS A 89 -7.70 -5.16 -8.84
CA LYS A 89 -8.98 -4.45 -9.10
C LYS A 89 -8.80 -3.17 -9.92
N GLY A 90 -7.58 -2.80 -10.27
CA GLY A 90 -7.28 -1.58 -11.03
C GLY A 90 -7.24 -0.32 -10.19
N THR A 91 -7.05 -0.42 -8.87
CA THR A 91 -6.85 0.76 -8.02
C THR A 91 -5.53 1.43 -8.34
N THR A 92 -5.55 2.71 -8.71
CA THR A 92 -4.32 3.48 -8.95
C THR A 92 -3.64 3.80 -7.63
N MET A 93 -2.39 3.38 -7.48
CA MET A 93 -1.61 3.56 -6.26
C MET A 93 -0.20 4.07 -6.59
N LEU A 94 0.27 5.03 -5.80
CA LEU A 94 1.69 5.37 -5.74
C LEU A 94 2.25 4.87 -4.41
N ILE A 95 3.19 3.93 -4.46
CA ILE A 95 3.69 3.22 -3.28
C ILE A 95 5.19 3.44 -3.15
N VAL A 96 5.63 4.00 -2.02
CA VAL A 96 7.03 3.96 -1.59
C VAL A 96 7.23 2.70 -0.78
N SER A 97 8.14 1.83 -1.18
CA SER A 97 8.37 0.57 -0.47
C SER A 97 9.76 0.00 -0.75
N HIS A 98 10.26 -0.77 0.18
CA HIS A 98 11.45 -1.62 0.03
C HIS A 98 11.10 -3.10 -0.21
N GLU A 99 9.81 -3.44 -0.28
CA GLU A 99 9.31 -4.79 -0.56
C GLU A 99 9.46 -5.13 -2.05
N MET A 100 10.67 -5.50 -2.46
CA MET A 100 10.99 -5.73 -3.87
C MET A 100 10.24 -6.89 -4.52
N PRO A 101 9.97 -8.03 -3.83
CA PRO A 101 9.15 -9.09 -4.41
C PRO A 101 7.75 -8.60 -4.77
N PHE A 102 7.12 -7.82 -3.88
CA PHE A 102 5.82 -7.22 -4.11
C PHE A 102 5.85 -6.21 -5.27
N ALA A 103 6.81 -5.27 -5.26
CA ALA A 103 6.95 -4.30 -6.35
C ALA A 103 7.14 -4.97 -7.72
N ARG A 104 7.95 -6.04 -7.79
CA ARG A 104 8.16 -6.82 -9.01
C ARG A 104 6.88 -7.46 -9.55
N GLU A 105 5.99 -7.90 -8.65
CA GLU A 105 4.76 -8.61 -9.01
C GLU A 105 3.64 -7.68 -9.46
N VAL A 106 3.48 -6.52 -8.79
CA VAL A 106 2.28 -5.72 -8.91
C VAL A 106 2.47 -4.35 -9.57
N ALA A 107 3.70 -3.83 -9.64
CA ALA A 107 3.91 -2.51 -10.22
C ALA A 107 3.83 -2.57 -11.74
N ASP A 108 3.13 -1.62 -12.34
CA ASP A 108 3.16 -1.37 -13.78
C ASP A 108 4.41 -0.57 -14.15
N GLU A 109 4.79 0.38 -13.29
CA GLU A 109 5.96 1.23 -13.44
C GLU A 109 6.69 1.38 -12.10
N MET A 110 8.02 1.46 -12.16
CA MET A 110 8.88 1.74 -11.02
C MET A 110 9.65 3.05 -11.25
N ILE A 111 9.82 3.80 -10.18
CA ILE A 111 10.56 5.06 -10.17
C ILE A 111 11.70 4.93 -9.17
N PHE A 112 12.93 5.11 -9.63
CA PHE A 112 14.08 5.21 -8.74
C PHE A 112 14.38 6.68 -8.42
N PHE A 113 14.27 7.00 -7.14
CA PHE A 113 14.40 8.34 -6.62
C PHE A 113 15.67 8.44 -5.76
N ASP A 114 16.52 9.42 -6.02
CA ASP A 114 17.77 9.63 -5.26
C ASP A 114 18.09 11.12 -5.19
N GLU A 115 18.54 11.58 -4.02
CA GLU A 115 18.90 12.98 -3.74
C GLU A 115 17.84 14.02 -4.20
N GLY A 116 16.56 13.70 -3.99
CA GLY A 116 15.44 14.60 -4.33
C GLY A 116 15.09 14.65 -5.82
N THR A 117 15.65 13.77 -6.65
CA THR A 117 15.40 13.72 -8.10
C THR A 117 15.01 12.33 -8.59
N ILE A 118 14.22 12.28 -9.66
CA ILE A 118 13.95 11.04 -10.36
C ILE A 118 15.17 10.72 -11.22
N VAL A 119 15.85 9.62 -10.89
CA VAL A 119 17.06 9.16 -11.60
C VAL A 119 16.71 8.24 -12.75
N GLU A 120 15.70 7.41 -12.59
CA GLU A 120 15.31 6.43 -13.59
C GLU A 120 13.83 6.02 -13.40
N THR A 121 13.13 5.80 -14.52
CA THR A 121 11.79 5.21 -14.55
C THR A 121 11.77 4.03 -15.50
N GLY A 122 10.86 3.08 -15.25
CA GLY A 122 10.72 1.93 -16.14
C GLY A 122 9.88 0.81 -15.53
N THR A 123 9.71 -0.25 -16.31
CA THR A 123 8.97 -1.43 -15.85
C THR A 123 9.74 -2.20 -14.76
N PRO A 124 9.06 -2.99 -13.92
CA PRO A 124 9.74 -3.89 -13.00
C PRO A 124 10.79 -4.77 -13.67
N LYS A 125 10.46 -5.33 -14.83
CA LYS A 125 11.40 -6.15 -15.61
C LYS A 125 12.70 -5.40 -15.90
N HIS A 126 12.62 -4.13 -16.34
CA HIS A 126 13.78 -3.29 -16.59
C HIS A 126 14.66 -3.16 -15.34
N PHE A 127 14.09 -2.76 -14.21
CA PHE A 127 14.83 -2.58 -12.96
C PHE A 127 15.49 -3.86 -12.43
N PHE A 128 14.81 -5.01 -12.55
CA PHE A 128 15.33 -6.28 -12.06
C PHE A 128 16.31 -6.99 -12.98
N THR A 129 16.40 -6.59 -14.26
CA THR A 129 17.30 -7.23 -15.23
C THR A 129 18.43 -6.34 -15.71
N ASN A 130 18.14 -5.11 -16.08
CA ASN A 130 19.13 -4.21 -16.68
C ASN A 130 18.79 -2.73 -16.45
N PRO A 131 18.84 -2.22 -15.18
CA PRO A 131 18.66 -0.81 -14.92
C PRO A 131 19.75 0.00 -15.66
N SER A 132 19.38 1.20 -16.13
CA SER A 132 20.27 2.03 -16.95
C SER A 132 21.29 2.78 -16.10
N SER A 133 20.85 3.35 -14.98
CA SER A 133 21.72 4.17 -14.14
C SER A 133 22.62 3.31 -13.24
N GLU A 134 23.87 3.70 -13.08
CA GLU A 134 24.81 3.04 -12.17
C GLU A 134 24.36 3.09 -10.70
N ARG A 135 23.62 4.12 -10.32
CA ARG A 135 23.03 4.27 -8.97
C ARG A 135 21.93 3.23 -8.75
N ALA A 136 21.01 3.10 -9.72
CA ALA A 136 19.95 2.09 -9.65
C ALA A 136 20.53 0.67 -9.67
N LYS A 137 21.53 0.37 -10.51
CA LYS A 137 22.23 -0.93 -10.52
C LYS A 137 22.80 -1.29 -9.15
N LYS A 138 23.56 -0.37 -8.54
CA LYS A 138 24.15 -0.59 -7.21
C LYS A 138 23.11 -0.81 -6.14
N PHE A 139 22.01 -0.04 -6.18
CA PHE A 139 20.90 -0.16 -5.26
C PHE A 139 20.20 -1.52 -5.40
N MET A 140 19.80 -1.88 -6.62
CA MET A 140 19.13 -3.14 -6.92
C MET A 140 20.00 -4.36 -6.56
N MET A 141 21.30 -4.33 -6.86
CA MET A 141 22.21 -5.41 -6.47
C MET A 141 22.28 -5.61 -4.95
N ARG A 142 22.25 -4.54 -4.15
CA ARG A 142 22.24 -4.64 -2.68
C ARG A 142 20.95 -5.27 -2.17
N LEU A 143 19.81 -4.86 -2.70
CA LEU A 143 18.51 -5.38 -2.32
C LEU A 143 18.36 -6.87 -2.66
N ILE A 144 18.70 -7.27 -3.89
CA ILE A 144 18.62 -8.67 -4.34
C ILE A 144 19.54 -9.58 -3.51
N LYS A 145 20.74 -9.09 -3.12
CA LYS A 145 21.63 -9.85 -2.23
C LYS A 145 21.08 -10.04 -0.83
N ARG A 146 20.31 -9.09 -0.32
CA ARG A 146 19.68 -9.14 1.01
C ARG A 146 18.54 -10.18 1.03
N THR A 147 17.68 -10.15 0.03
CA THR A 147 16.55 -11.10 -0.12
C THR A 147 16.97 -12.56 -0.35
N ARG A 148 18.23 -12.82 -0.79
CA ARG A 148 18.75 -14.19 -0.96
C ARG A 148 19.39 -14.77 0.30
N ARG A 149 19.51 -14.00 1.37
CA ARG A 149 20.13 -14.43 2.64
C ARG A 149 19.11 -14.66 3.75
N GLU A 150 17.86 -14.34 3.52
CA GLU A 150 16.68 -14.69 4.33
C GLU A 150 15.98 -15.93 3.73
#